data_3195a6cd2be42f47d955cd1d57717862
#
_entry.id   3195a6cd2be42f47d955cd1d57717862
#
_cell.length_a   1.000
_cell.length_b   1.000
_cell.length_c   1.000
_cell.angle_alpha   90.00
_cell.angle_beta   90.00
_cell.angle_gamma   90.00
#
_symmetry.space_group_name_H-M   'P 1'
#
loop_
_entity.id
_entity.type
_entity.pdbx_description
1 polymer ?
#
loop_
_entity_poly.entity_id
_entity_poly.type
_entity_poly.pdbx_seq_one_letter_code
_entity_poly.pdbx_strand_id
1 'polypeptide(L)'
;MANGIFGIGLSALNAAQQGLLVSGHNVSNAATPGYTRQQIVQSASGAQATGSGFIGRGVQVDTVKRVYNQLLVSQVAQAKTESAQLDTYFAQMSQIDALLADPTGRLGLAPALQDFFGGVQDVATNPSDVASRQSMLSNAEVLVRRFQSLNDSLDKIQDGVNAQIENSVSLINTLGAKIGELNATISLAEGSAGGQPANDLRDQRDELVMQLNNEVRAKVVEQSDGSYSIFIGTGQSLVVGSTAFQLATTASPADPQRLEIGYVTGGNTLPIKESSLDGGKLGGLLQFRNGELNAARNGLGRVAIGLAGTFNDQHRLGQDLHGNLGGEFFTIPSPLVAASAKNTGSAVVAADITGYSALTTSDYRLRYDGANYTLTRLNDGVAQTFATLPQTVDGVRLNIASGTAAAGDEFLIRPTINGAGQIEVAIQDTDLIAVAAPIRTDAPLANTGTGRISAGSVDAPPPPNPNLKEPVTFTFTSATTFDVSGNGTGNPSGMTFTSGSPISFNGWTVTLTGIPKPGDTFSIGPNDNGTTDNRNGLLLGALQSSRTLAGGTANYQGAYSQVVSLIGNKTRELDVTSSAQSALLSQAQALQQSESGVNLDEEAANLMRYQQAYLAASKVIQTANQMFDALLDITR
;
A
#
# COMPACT_ATOMS: atom_id res chain seq x y z
N MET A 1 -78.37 -7.01 18.85
CA MET A 1 -77.97 -6.67 17.48
C MET A 1 -77.28 -5.31 17.39
N ALA A 2 -77.73 -4.26 18.02
CA ALA A 2 -77.10 -2.93 17.97
C ALA A 2 -75.65 -2.91 18.51
N ASN A 3 -75.37 -3.62 19.59
CA ASN A 3 -73.94 -3.76 20.12
C ASN A 3 -73.01 -4.44 19.17
N GLY A 4 -73.44 -5.34 18.29
CA GLY A 4 -72.62 -5.98 17.29
C GLY A 4 -72.23 -5.02 16.16
N ILE A 5 -73.15 -4.24 15.62
CA ILE A 5 -72.87 -3.27 14.54
C ILE A 5 -72.04 -2.11 15.05
N PHE A 6 -72.24 -1.64 16.28
CA PHE A 6 -71.42 -0.62 16.91
C PHE A 6 -69.96 -1.10 17.09
N GLY A 7 -69.76 -2.34 17.57
CA GLY A 7 -68.45 -2.93 17.70
C GLY A 7 -67.71 -3.08 16.36
N ILE A 8 -68.45 -3.47 15.29
CA ILE A 8 -67.87 -3.54 13.93
C ILE A 8 -67.48 -2.16 13.44
N GLY A 9 -68.35 -1.14 13.61
CA GLY A 9 -68.07 0.24 13.23
C GLY A 9 -66.88 0.83 14.00
N LEU A 10 -66.74 0.59 15.30
CA LEU A 10 -65.62 1.06 16.12
C LEU A 10 -64.31 0.40 15.73
N SER A 11 -64.32 -0.91 15.49
CA SER A 11 -63.12 -1.63 15.06
C SER A 11 -62.61 -1.13 13.69
N ALA A 12 -63.51 -0.89 12.74
CA ALA A 12 -63.17 -0.35 11.43
C ALA A 12 -62.67 1.10 11.53
N LEU A 13 -63.24 1.93 12.41
CA LEU A 13 -62.80 3.30 12.65
C LEU A 13 -61.37 3.34 13.23
N ASN A 14 -61.08 2.51 14.24
CA ASN A 14 -59.74 2.39 14.83
C ASN A 14 -58.71 1.91 13.80
N ALA A 15 -59.06 0.93 12.98
CA ALA A 15 -58.16 0.44 11.93
C ALA A 15 -57.87 1.50 10.86
N ALA A 16 -58.91 2.26 10.43
CA ALA A 16 -58.73 3.36 9.50
C ALA A 16 -57.89 4.51 10.09
N GLN A 17 -58.09 4.85 11.37
CA GLN A 17 -57.30 5.86 12.07
C GLN A 17 -55.81 5.45 12.17
N GLN A 18 -55.50 4.19 12.51
CA GLN A 18 -54.12 3.68 12.52
C GLN A 18 -53.51 3.71 11.11
N GLY A 19 -54.27 3.37 10.07
CA GLY A 19 -53.83 3.49 8.68
C GLY A 19 -53.47 4.92 8.30
N LEU A 20 -54.30 5.91 8.70
CA LEU A 20 -53.99 7.33 8.49
C LEU A 20 -52.74 7.78 9.20
N LEU A 21 -52.54 7.35 10.46
CA LEU A 21 -51.33 7.66 11.23
C LEU A 21 -50.06 7.08 10.59
N VAL A 22 -50.11 5.82 10.15
CA VAL A 22 -48.95 5.14 9.52
C VAL A 22 -48.64 5.76 8.16
N SER A 23 -49.65 6.04 7.30
CA SER A 23 -49.38 6.72 6.02
C SER A 23 -48.88 8.15 6.22
N GLY A 24 -49.39 8.89 7.22
CA GLY A 24 -48.88 10.22 7.59
C GLY A 24 -47.41 10.15 8.08
N HIS A 25 -47.08 9.13 8.87
CA HIS A 25 -45.72 8.87 9.33
C HIS A 25 -44.77 8.54 8.17
N ASN A 26 -45.21 7.69 7.22
CA ASN A 26 -44.41 7.38 6.02
C ASN A 26 -44.12 8.65 5.20
N VAL A 27 -45.14 9.49 4.94
CA VAL A 27 -44.97 10.75 4.20
C VAL A 27 -44.00 11.69 4.90
N SER A 28 -44.11 11.82 6.23
CA SER A 28 -43.24 12.71 7.01
C SER A 28 -41.79 12.27 7.01
N ASN A 29 -41.53 10.98 6.89
CA ASN A 29 -40.17 10.39 6.93
C ASN A 29 -39.67 9.94 5.55
N ALA A 30 -40.34 10.28 4.45
CA ALA A 30 -39.96 9.85 3.11
C ALA A 30 -38.52 10.27 2.71
N ALA A 31 -38.01 11.39 3.25
CA ALA A 31 -36.66 11.88 3.03
C ALA A 31 -35.67 11.53 4.17
N THR A 32 -36.09 10.80 5.20
CA THR A 32 -35.24 10.43 6.33
C THR A 32 -34.34 9.27 5.92
N PRO A 33 -32.99 9.42 5.98
CA PRO A 33 -32.08 8.33 5.65
C PRO A 33 -32.33 7.08 6.49
N GLY A 34 -32.32 5.90 5.86
CA GLY A 34 -32.53 4.62 6.55
C GLY A 34 -33.99 4.31 6.91
N TYR A 35 -34.92 5.23 6.67
CA TYR A 35 -36.35 5.00 6.96
C TYR A 35 -36.95 3.94 6.02
N THR A 36 -37.65 2.96 6.59
CA THR A 36 -38.33 1.88 5.88
C THR A 36 -39.82 2.08 5.94
N ARG A 37 -40.53 2.03 4.79
CA ARG A 37 -41.99 2.15 4.72
C ARG A 37 -42.65 1.19 5.67
N GLN A 38 -43.64 1.69 6.45
CA GLN A 38 -44.41 0.91 7.40
C GLN A 38 -45.84 0.67 6.87
N GLN A 39 -46.39 -0.47 7.23
CA GLN A 39 -47.76 -0.81 6.89
C GLN A 39 -48.46 -1.50 8.05
N ILE A 40 -49.78 -1.26 8.17
CA ILE A 40 -50.62 -1.98 9.13
C ILE A 40 -50.93 -3.39 8.62
N VAL A 41 -50.85 -4.36 9.52
CA VAL A 41 -51.31 -5.74 9.28
C VAL A 41 -52.62 -5.91 10.00
N GLN A 42 -53.65 -6.29 9.24
CA GLN A 42 -55.03 -6.41 9.75
C GLN A 42 -55.54 -7.84 9.59
N SER A 43 -56.26 -8.31 10.57
CA SER A 43 -57.01 -9.55 10.52
C SER A 43 -58.48 -9.38 10.86
N ALA A 44 -59.30 -10.34 10.49
CA ALA A 44 -60.69 -10.34 10.91
C ALA A 44 -60.79 -10.70 12.40
N SER A 45 -61.50 -9.87 13.20
CA SER A 45 -61.82 -10.25 14.56
C SER A 45 -62.72 -11.46 14.57
N GLY A 46 -62.44 -12.42 15.46
CA GLY A 46 -63.12 -13.73 15.48
C GLY A 46 -64.63 -13.67 15.29
N ALA A 47 -65.22 -14.66 14.64
CA ALA A 47 -66.66 -14.71 14.37
C ALA A 47 -67.41 -15.20 15.59
N GLN A 48 -68.62 -14.62 15.78
CA GLN A 48 -69.57 -15.04 16.81
C GLN A 48 -70.63 -16.02 16.23
N ALA A 49 -70.78 -17.16 16.88
CA ALA A 49 -71.82 -18.13 16.53
C ALA A 49 -73.21 -17.52 16.87
N THR A 50 -74.14 -17.56 15.91
CA THR A 50 -75.58 -17.15 16.07
C THR A 50 -76.47 -18.31 15.60
N GLY A 51 -77.71 -18.28 15.92
CA GLY A 51 -78.65 -19.34 15.49
C GLY A 51 -78.81 -19.49 13.97
N SER A 52 -78.31 -18.52 13.18
CA SER A 52 -78.32 -18.51 11.70
C SER A 52 -76.93 -18.66 11.07
N GLY A 53 -75.90 -18.95 11.87
CA GLY A 53 -74.50 -19.10 11.39
C GLY A 53 -73.50 -18.23 12.16
N PHE A 54 -72.25 -18.09 11.58
CA PHE A 54 -71.22 -17.27 12.17
C PHE A 54 -71.26 -15.84 11.59
N ILE A 55 -71.25 -14.84 12.45
CA ILE A 55 -71.22 -13.43 12.08
C ILE A 55 -69.86 -12.85 12.51
N GLY A 56 -69.17 -12.16 11.60
CA GLY A 56 -67.87 -11.49 11.88
C GLY A 56 -68.02 -10.34 12.88
N ARG A 57 -67.01 -10.10 13.71
CA ARG A 57 -66.98 -9.07 14.76
C ARG A 57 -66.21 -7.82 14.36
N GLY A 58 -65.85 -7.68 13.09
CA GLY A 58 -65.11 -6.56 12.56
C GLY A 58 -63.64 -6.90 12.26
N VAL A 59 -62.75 -5.93 12.30
CA VAL A 59 -61.32 -6.00 12.00
C VAL A 59 -60.51 -5.63 13.23
N GLN A 60 -59.34 -6.24 13.38
CA GLN A 60 -58.35 -5.81 14.35
C GLN A 60 -57.01 -5.52 13.62
N VAL A 61 -56.25 -4.57 14.12
CA VAL A 61 -54.87 -4.34 13.69
C VAL A 61 -53.99 -5.16 14.58
N ASP A 62 -53.30 -6.13 13.97
CA ASP A 62 -52.42 -7.06 14.70
C ASP A 62 -51.09 -6.41 15.01
N THR A 63 -50.50 -5.69 14.03
CA THR A 63 -49.21 -5.03 14.18
C THR A 63 -48.99 -3.98 13.07
N VAL A 64 -48.02 -3.10 13.28
CA VAL A 64 -47.41 -2.24 12.25
C VAL A 64 -46.04 -2.80 11.93
N LYS A 65 -45.80 -3.22 10.70
CA LYS A 65 -44.52 -3.80 10.28
C LYS A 65 -43.84 -2.96 9.22
N ARG A 66 -42.50 -3.05 9.17
CA ARG A 66 -41.69 -2.49 8.08
C ARG A 66 -41.83 -3.36 6.81
N VAL A 67 -41.82 -2.71 5.65
CA VAL A 67 -41.64 -3.40 4.36
C VAL A 67 -40.13 -3.63 4.18
N TYR A 68 -39.66 -4.74 4.66
CA TYR A 68 -38.24 -5.03 4.79
C TYR A 68 -37.88 -6.32 4.04
N ASN A 69 -36.81 -6.23 3.19
CA ASN A 69 -36.26 -7.36 2.46
C ASN A 69 -34.79 -7.54 2.85
N GLN A 70 -34.52 -8.53 3.70
CA GLN A 70 -33.17 -8.82 4.22
C GLN A 70 -32.16 -9.12 3.11
N LEU A 71 -32.60 -9.74 1.99
CA LEU A 71 -31.70 -10.04 0.87
C LEU A 71 -31.22 -8.76 0.20
N LEU A 72 -32.12 -7.82 -0.09
CA LEU A 72 -31.77 -6.53 -0.71
C LEU A 72 -30.90 -5.69 0.22
N VAL A 73 -31.21 -5.65 1.50
CA VAL A 73 -30.40 -4.95 2.51
C VAL A 73 -28.99 -5.53 2.57
N SER A 74 -28.84 -6.86 2.54
CA SER A 74 -27.51 -7.49 2.54
C SER A 74 -26.73 -7.23 1.26
N GLN A 75 -27.40 -7.18 0.09
CA GLN A 75 -26.78 -6.81 -1.18
C GLN A 75 -26.27 -5.36 -1.19
N VAL A 76 -27.07 -4.42 -0.67
CA VAL A 76 -26.65 -3.02 -0.53
C VAL A 76 -25.49 -2.91 0.43
N ALA A 77 -25.52 -3.60 1.59
CA ALA A 77 -24.43 -3.58 2.56
C ALA A 77 -23.11 -4.10 1.97
N GLN A 78 -23.18 -5.22 1.22
CA GLN A 78 -22.02 -5.76 0.53
C GLN A 78 -21.48 -4.81 -0.54
N ALA A 79 -22.35 -4.31 -1.43
CA ALA A 79 -21.95 -3.38 -2.49
C ALA A 79 -21.36 -2.10 -1.92
N LYS A 80 -21.92 -1.56 -0.80
CA LYS A 80 -21.39 -0.39 -0.11
C LYS A 80 -20.02 -0.62 0.49
N THR A 81 -19.81 -1.78 1.10
CA THR A 81 -18.50 -2.17 1.67
C THR A 81 -17.42 -2.26 0.59
N GLU A 82 -17.72 -2.89 -0.54
CA GLU A 82 -16.79 -3.04 -1.65
C GLU A 82 -16.53 -1.70 -2.36
N SER A 83 -17.55 -0.86 -2.56
CA SER A 83 -17.38 0.48 -3.11
C SER A 83 -16.49 1.34 -2.20
N ALA A 84 -16.76 1.38 -0.90
CA ALA A 84 -15.97 2.17 0.05
C ALA A 84 -14.50 1.72 0.11
N GLN A 85 -14.23 0.41 0.00
CA GLN A 85 -12.88 -0.13 -0.08
C GLN A 85 -12.16 0.35 -1.34
N LEU A 86 -12.78 0.18 -2.52
CA LEU A 86 -12.18 0.53 -3.80
C LEU A 86 -12.01 2.04 -3.95
N ASP A 87 -13.00 2.84 -3.53
CA ASP A 87 -12.95 4.31 -3.58
C ASP A 87 -11.81 4.85 -2.71
N THR A 88 -11.64 4.29 -1.50
CA THR A 88 -10.56 4.68 -0.60
C THR A 88 -9.21 4.27 -1.15
N TYR A 89 -9.10 3.06 -1.68
CA TYR A 89 -7.87 2.57 -2.28
C TYR A 89 -7.48 3.40 -3.51
N PHE A 90 -8.43 3.68 -4.40
CA PHE A 90 -8.23 4.55 -5.56
C PHE A 90 -7.80 5.96 -5.18
N ALA A 91 -8.42 6.56 -4.17
CA ALA A 91 -8.08 7.89 -3.69
C ALA A 91 -6.62 7.97 -3.20
N GLN A 92 -6.14 6.96 -2.46
CA GLN A 92 -4.76 6.89 -2.00
C GLN A 92 -3.78 6.63 -3.17
N MET A 93 -4.16 5.75 -4.11
CA MET A 93 -3.35 5.46 -5.30
C MET A 93 -3.18 6.69 -6.17
N SER A 94 -4.23 7.48 -6.38
CA SER A 94 -4.20 8.71 -7.17
C SER A 94 -3.23 9.75 -6.58
N GLN A 95 -3.04 9.78 -5.25
CA GLN A 95 -2.06 10.67 -4.61
C GLN A 95 -0.62 10.26 -4.97
N ILE A 96 -0.30 8.95 -4.92
CA ILE A 96 1.04 8.48 -5.30
C ILE A 96 1.27 8.65 -6.81
N ASP A 97 0.27 8.34 -7.64
CA ASP A 97 0.37 8.49 -9.09
C ASP A 97 0.66 9.95 -9.47
N ALA A 98 -0.09 10.89 -8.91
CA ALA A 98 0.14 12.33 -9.13
C ALA A 98 1.53 12.79 -8.65
N LEU A 99 2.06 12.19 -7.56
CA LEU A 99 3.39 12.51 -7.04
C LEU A 99 4.50 12.01 -7.95
N LEU A 100 4.40 10.76 -8.45
CA LEU A 100 5.47 10.09 -9.20
C LEU A 100 5.43 10.42 -10.70
N ALA A 101 4.24 10.58 -11.28
CA ALA A 101 4.08 10.81 -12.72
C ALA A 101 4.56 12.19 -13.17
N ASP A 102 4.64 13.18 -12.25
CA ASP A 102 4.97 14.59 -12.54
C ASP A 102 4.38 15.09 -13.88
N PRO A 103 3.08 15.42 -13.92
CA PRO A 103 2.41 15.82 -15.16
C PRO A 103 2.99 17.09 -15.79
N THR A 104 3.83 17.85 -15.06
CA THR A 104 4.51 19.05 -15.56
C THR A 104 5.81 18.74 -16.29
N GLY A 105 6.39 17.55 -16.04
CA GLY A 105 7.64 17.08 -16.65
C GLY A 105 8.88 17.90 -16.28
N ARG A 106 8.78 18.83 -15.34
CA ARG A 106 9.88 19.74 -14.98
C ARG A 106 10.48 19.48 -13.61
N LEU A 107 9.70 18.89 -12.71
CA LEU A 107 10.07 18.64 -11.32
C LEU A 107 10.27 17.15 -11.03
N GLY A 108 10.21 16.29 -12.05
CA GLY A 108 10.36 14.85 -11.95
C GLY A 108 11.79 14.38 -11.66
N LEU A 109 11.92 13.13 -11.23
CA LEU A 109 13.21 12.49 -11.04
C LEU A 109 13.94 12.25 -12.37
N ALA A 110 13.20 11.98 -13.46
CA ALA A 110 13.79 11.70 -14.77
C ALA A 110 14.57 12.89 -15.34
N PRO A 111 14.06 14.15 -15.35
CA PRO A 111 14.86 15.33 -15.70
C PRO A 111 16.10 15.52 -14.82
N ALA A 112 15.97 15.36 -13.50
CA ALA A 112 17.10 15.52 -12.58
C ALA A 112 18.21 14.49 -12.83
N LEU A 113 17.87 13.24 -13.16
CA LEU A 113 18.82 12.22 -13.61
C LEU A 113 19.51 12.63 -14.92
N GLN A 114 18.75 13.18 -15.86
CA GLN A 114 19.30 13.63 -17.15
C GLN A 114 20.26 14.79 -16.98
N ASP A 115 19.91 15.79 -16.16
CA ASP A 115 20.76 16.95 -15.86
C ASP A 115 22.03 16.54 -15.15
N PHE A 116 21.96 15.59 -14.20
CA PHE A 116 23.14 15.04 -13.52
C PHE A 116 24.10 14.39 -14.53
N PHE A 117 23.62 13.50 -15.40
CA PHE A 117 24.47 12.85 -16.39
C PHE A 117 24.93 13.82 -17.50
N GLY A 118 24.18 14.87 -17.78
CA GLY A 118 24.65 15.99 -18.60
C GLY A 118 25.89 16.65 -17.99
N GLY A 119 25.85 16.93 -16.69
CA GLY A 119 27.01 17.45 -15.94
C GLY A 119 28.21 16.48 -15.95
N VAL A 120 27.97 15.15 -15.84
CA VAL A 120 29.05 14.13 -15.98
C VAL A 120 29.69 14.21 -17.36
N GLN A 121 28.92 14.37 -18.43
CA GLN A 121 29.43 14.49 -19.80
C GLN A 121 30.20 15.80 -20.01
N ASP A 122 29.74 16.90 -19.42
CA ASP A 122 30.43 18.19 -19.49
C ASP A 122 31.83 18.10 -18.83
N VAL A 123 31.91 17.47 -17.64
CA VAL A 123 33.20 17.21 -16.98
C VAL A 123 34.07 16.23 -17.79
N ALA A 124 33.48 15.20 -18.41
CA ALA A 124 34.24 14.29 -19.28
C ALA A 124 34.77 15.01 -20.54
N THR A 125 34.10 16.06 -21.00
CA THR A 125 34.56 16.89 -22.14
C THR A 125 35.65 17.87 -21.72
N ASN A 126 35.54 18.45 -20.51
CA ASN A 126 36.44 19.45 -19.95
C ASN A 126 36.94 19.05 -18.55
N PRO A 127 37.81 18.03 -18.42
CA PRO A 127 38.13 17.39 -17.14
C PRO A 127 38.77 18.30 -16.09
N SER A 128 39.50 19.32 -16.49
CA SER A 128 40.18 20.29 -15.61
C SER A 128 39.38 21.57 -15.36
N ASP A 129 38.20 21.74 -16.01
CA ASP A 129 37.42 22.97 -15.87
C ASP A 129 36.61 22.94 -14.57
N VAL A 130 36.93 23.90 -13.68
CA VAL A 130 36.28 24.04 -12.38
C VAL A 130 34.76 24.30 -12.50
N ALA A 131 34.35 25.07 -13.54
CA ALA A 131 32.93 25.39 -13.74
C ALA A 131 32.10 24.16 -14.11
N SER A 132 32.62 23.29 -15.00
CA SER A 132 31.98 22.02 -15.37
C SER A 132 31.88 21.08 -14.16
N ARG A 133 32.94 20.97 -13.35
CA ARG A 133 32.96 20.16 -12.11
C ARG A 133 31.97 20.68 -11.08
N GLN A 134 31.90 22.00 -10.87
CA GLN A 134 30.93 22.62 -9.97
C GLN A 134 29.48 22.40 -10.45
N SER A 135 29.25 22.50 -11.75
CA SER A 135 27.93 22.23 -12.35
C SER A 135 27.49 20.79 -12.11
N MET A 136 28.39 19.80 -12.34
CA MET A 136 28.12 18.38 -12.05
C MET A 136 27.76 18.16 -10.57
N LEU A 137 28.53 18.75 -9.65
CA LEU A 137 28.27 18.63 -8.22
C LEU A 137 26.91 19.23 -7.83
N SER A 138 26.59 20.43 -8.35
CA SER A 138 25.30 21.08 -8.14
C SER A 138 24.14 20.25 -8.68
N ASN A 139 24.27 19.65 -9.87
CA ASN A 139 23.28 18.77 -10.45
C ASN A 139 23.09 17.48 -9.61
N ALA A 140 24.17 16.93 -9.05
CA ALA A 140 24.12 15.80 -8.12
C ALA A 140 23.32 16.16 -6.84
N GLU A 141 23.56 17.35 -6.26
CA GLU A 141 22.79 17.83 -5.12
C GLU A 141 21.30 18.04 -5.43
N VAL A 142 20.98 18.58 -6.62
CA VAL A 142 19.59 18.72 -7.07
C VAL A 142 18.92 17.35 -7.19
N LEU A 143 19.61 16.38 -7.77
CA LEU A 143 19.12 15.00 -7.91
C LEU A 143 18.86 14.36 -6.53
N VAL A 144 19.80 14.49 -5.60
CA VAL A 144 19.66 14.01 -4.21
C VAL A 144 18.45 14.65 -3.52
N ARG A 145 18.35 15.99 -3.57
CA ARG A 145 17.17 16.69 -3.00
C ARG A 145 15.85 16.22 -3.64
N ARG A 146 15.87 15.83 -4.90
CA ARG A 146 14.66 15.31 -5.56
C ARG A 146 14.25 13.93 -5.02
N PHE A 147 15.21 13.02 -4.83
CA PHE A 147 14.95 11.74 -4.17
C PHE A 147 14.39 11.94 -2.77
N GLN A 148 15.01 12.79 -1.97
CA GLN A 148 14.58 13.10 -0.60
C GLN A 148 13.17 13.71 -0.57
N SER A 149 12.87 14.69 -1.43
CA SER A 149 11.54 15.32 -1.51
C SER A 149 10.43 14.34 -1.89
N LEU A 150 10.70 13.40 -2.80
CA LEU A 150 9.74 12.33 -3.14
C LEU A 150 9.54 11.39 -1.95
N ASN A 151 10.62 10.99 -1.27
CA ASN A 151 10.53 10.16 -0.06
C ASN A 151 9.70 10.85 1.03
N ASP A 152 9.99 12.14 1.34
CA ASP A 152 9.25 12.91 2.35
C ASP A 152 7.75 13.01 2.04
N SER A 153 7.42 13.10 0.74
CA SER A 153 6.03 13.13 0.32
C SER A 153 5.34 11.76 0.51
N LEU A 154 6.05 10.65 0.24
CA LEU A 154 5.56 9.30 0.51
C LEU A 154 5.43 9.03 2.02
N ASP A 155 6.34 9.57 2.85
CA ASP A 155 6.25 9.48 4.32
C ASP A 155 5.01 10.24 4.84
N LYS A 156 4.73 11.44 4.32
CA LYS A 156 3.50 12.19 4.65
C LYS A 156 2.23 11.44 4.25
N ILE A 157 2.24 10.75 3.11
CA ILE A 157 1.12 9.89 2.71
C ILE A 157 0.95 8.74 3.71
N GLN A 158 2.04 8.11 4.15
CA GLN A 158 1.98 7.05 5.18
C GLN A 158 1.41 7.55 6.50
N ASP A 159 1.85 8.72 6.98
CA ASP A 159 1.34 9.34 8.21
C ASP A 159 -0.16 9.67 8.08
N GLY A 160 -0.57 10.19 6.92
CA GLY A 160 -1.97 10.44 6.61
C GLY A 160 -2.82 9.16 6.60
N VAL A 161 -2.30 8.06 6.08
CA VAL A 161 -2.98 6.75 6.10
C VAL A 161 -3.09 6.21 7.52
N ASN A 162 -2.03 6.32 8.34
CA ASN A 162 -2.07 5.92 9.74
C ASN A 162 -3.16 6.71 10.51
N ALA A 163 -3.21 8.03 10.33
CA ALA A 163 -4.26 8.86 10.95
C ALA A 163 -5.68 8.49 10.49
N GLN A 164 -5.86 8.16 9.21
CA GLN A 164 -7.15 7.69 8.69
C GLN A 164 -7.54 6.33 9.28
N ILE A 165 -6.58 5.41 9.49
CA ILE A 165 -6.81 4.13 10.18
C ILE A 165 -7.27 4.36 11.62
N GLU A 166 -6.63 5.25 12.36
CA GLU A 166 -7.03 5.60 13.74
C GLU A 166 -8.45 6.18 13.78
N ASN A 167 -8.76 7.10 12.88
CA ASN A 167 -10.09 7.69 12.78
C ASN A 167 -11.17 6.63 12.44
N SER A 168 -10.88 5.72 11.51
CA SER A 168 -11.79 4.63 11.15
C SER A 168 -12.03 3.68 12.33
N VAL A 169 -10.97 3.30 13.07
CA VAL A 169 -11.09 2.47 14.29
C VAL A 169 -11.93 3.17 15.36
N SER A 170 -11.73 4.47 15.58
CA SER A 170 -12.52 5.26 16.53
C SER A 170 -14.00 5.31 16.14
N LEU A 171 -14.30 5.50 14.84
CA LEU A 171 -15.67 5.51 14.33
C LEU A 171 -16.32 4.13 14.44
N ILE A 172 -15.59 3.05 14.11
CA ILE A 172 -16.08 1.67 14.29
C ILE A 172 -16.48 1.41 15.75
N ASN A 173 -15.66 1.83 16.72
CA ASN A 173 -15.96 1.71 18.14
C ASN A 173 -17.23 2.48 18.53
N THR A 174 -17.36 3.71 18.03
CA THR A 174 -18.52 4.56 18.29
C THR A 174 -19.80 3.95 17.73
N LEU A 175 -19.76 3.44 16.50
CA LEU A 175 -20.89 2.77 15.85
C LEU A 175 -21.24 1.47 16.59
N GLY A 176 -20.24 0.66 16.97
CA GLY A 176 -20.45 -0.56 17.74
C GLY A 176 -21.13 -0.32 19.08
N ALA A 177 -20.67 0.70 19.82
CA ALA A 177 -21.29 1.08 21.10
C ALA A 177 -22.75 1.52 20.94
N LYS A 178 -23.04 2.39 19.95
CA LYS A 178 -24.41 2.84 19.67
C LYS A 178 -25.34 1.69 19.23
N ILE A 179 -24.83 0.73 18.46
CA ILE A 179 -25.61 -0.44 18.06
C ILE A 179 -25.92 -1.32 19.27
N GLY A 180 -24.95 -1.52 20.18
CA GLY A 180 -25.18 -2.22 21.46
C GLY A 180 -26.24 -1.55 22.34
N GLU A 181 -26.23 -0.21 22.43
CA GLU A 181 -27.22 0.58 23.14
C GLU A 181 -28.63 0.46 22.51
N LEU A 182 -28.71 0.54 21.17
CA LEU A 182 -29.98 0.34 20.46
C LEU A 182 -30.50 -1.08 20.61
N ASN A 183 -29.66 -2.11 20.64
CA ASN A 183 -30.09 -3.47 20.92
C ASN A 183 -30.81 -3.56 22.28
N ALA A 184 -30.23 -2.96 23.33
CA ALA A 184 -30.84 -2.92 24.66
C ALA A 184 -32.16 -2.14 24.64
N THR A 185 -32.19 -0.97 23.99
CA THR A 185 -33.38 -0.10 23.91
C THR A 185 -34.53 -0.78 23.15
N ILE A 186 -34.24 -1.45 22.03
CA ILE A 186 -35.21 -2.19 21.22
C ILE A 186 -35.80 -3.34 22.06
N SER A 187 -34.93 -4.15 22.72
CA SER A 187 -35.38 -5.25 23.55
C SER A 187 -36.32 -4.79 24.68
N LEU A 188 -35.98 -3.67 25.33
CA LEU A 188 -36.84 -3.08 26.37
C LEU A 188 -38.17 -2.56 25.81
N ALA A 189 -38.13 -1.82 24.69
CA ALA A 189 -39.32 -1.25 24.05
C ALA A 189 -40.30 -2.34 23.58
N GLU A 190 -39.81 -3.35 22.89
CA GLU A 190 -40.61 -4.46 22.38
C GLU A 190 -41.12 -5.35 23.51
N GLY A 191 -40.31 -5.61 24.56
CA GLY A 191 -40.75 -6.33 25.74
C GLY A 191 -41.90 -5.62 26.48
N SER A 192 -41.83 -4.30 26.63
CA SER A 192 -42.86 -3.49 27.26
C SER A 192 -44.13 -3.36 26.40
N ALA A 193 -44.01 -3.45 25.08
CA ALA A 193 -45.10 -3.37 24.12
C ALA A 193 -45.76 -4.72 23.78
N GLY A 194 -45.48 -5.78 24.55
CA GLY A 194 -46.03 -7.11 24.32
C GLY A 194 -45.53 -7.78 23.03
N GLY A 195 -44.30 -7.49 22.64
CA GLY A 195 -43.65 -8.04 21.43
C GLY A 195 -43.94 -7.27 20.14
N GLN A 196 -44.58 -6.08 20.22
CA GLN A 196 -44.77 -5.25 19.02
C GLN A 196 -43.43 -4.62 18.58
N PRO A 197 -43.10 -4.63 17.26
CA PRO A 197 -41.82 -4.20 16.77
C PRO A 197 -41.59 -2.70 16.91
N ALA A 198 -40.44 -2.29 17.45
CA ALA A 198 -40.01 -0.90 17.57
C ALA A 198 -39.37 -0.41 16.24
N ASN A 199 -40.20 -0.25 15.21
CA ASN A 199 -39.78 -0.05 13.81
C ASN A 199 -38.76 1.07 13.62
N ASP A 200 -38.97 2.26 14.20
CA ASP A 200 -38.09 3.41 14.04
C ASP A 200 -36.71 3.19 14.69
N LEU A 201 -36.67 2.50 15.84
CA LEU A 201 -35.40 2.12 16.49
C LEU A 201 -34.65 1.05 15.68
N ARG A 202 -35.39 0.12 15.07
CA ARG A 202 -34.80 -0.88 14.16
C ARG A 202 -34.24 -0.22 12.92
N ASP A 203 -34.90 0.80 12.33
CA ASP A 203 -34.38 1.56 11.19
C ASP A 203 -33.12 2.34 11.57
N GLN A 204 -33.08 2.98 12.75
CA GLN A 204 -31.89 3.65 13.25
C GLN A 204 -30.72 2.68 13.43
N ARG A 205 -30.97 1.46 13.95
CA ARG A 205 -29.93 0.43 14.10
C ARG A 205 -29.42 -0.05 12.75
N ASP A 206 -30.31 -0.29 11.80
CA ASP A 206 -29.94 -0.73 10.45
C ASP A 206 -29.10 0.34 9.72
N GLU A 207 -29.41 1.63 9.90
CA GLU A 207 -28.59 2.74 9.37
C GLU A 207 -27.19 2.78 9.99
N LEU A 208 -27.06 2.56 11.31
CA LEU A 208 -25.73 2.46 11.94
C LEU A 208 -24.92 1.25 11.41
N VAL A 209 -25.57 0.14 11.12
CA VAL A 209 -24.95 -1.03 10.48
C VAL A 209 -24.49 -0.68 9.05
N MET A 210 -25.26 0.10 8.30
CA MET A 210 -24.87 0.57 6.96
C MET A 210 -23.68 1.55 7.03
N GLN A 211 -23.61 2.40 8.04
CA GLN A 211 -22.46 3.26 8.30
C GLN A 211 -21.22 2.42 8.69
N LEU A 212 -21.41 1.37 9.49
CA LEU A 212 -20.33 0.45 9.86
C LEU A 212 -19.78 -0.31 8.63
N ASN A 213 -20.64 -0.73 7.71
CA ASN A 213 -20.25 -1.36 6.44
C ASN A 213 -19.45 -0.42 5.52
N ASN A 214 -19.60 0.89 5.67
CA ASN A 214 -18.76 1.86 4.99
C ASN A 214 -17.32 1.89 5.55
N GLU A 215 -17.14 1.61 6.84
CA GLU A 215 -15.83 1.62 7.51
C GLU A 215 -15.10 0.27 7.43
N VAL A 216 -15.85 -0.83 7.64
CA VAL A 216 -15.32 -2.20 7.64
C VAL A 216 -16.43 -3.17 7.25
N ARG A 217 -16.10 -4.29 6.62
CA ARG A 217 -17.11 -5.34 6.35
C ARG A 217 -17.74 -5.80 7.64
N ALA A 218 -19.05 -5.60 7.76
CA ALA A 218 -19.84 -6.00 8.92
C ALA A 218 -20.91 -7.03 8.54
N LYS A 219 -20.93 -8.16 9.24
CA LYS A 219 -21.93 -9.21 9.10
C LYS A 219 -22.83 -9.21 10.32
N VAL A 220 -24.14 -9.10 10.09
CA VAL A 220 -25.17 -9.14 11.13
C VAL A 220 -25.70 -10.55 11.30
N VAL A 221 -25.85 -10.98 12.54
CA VAL A 221 -26.58 -12.17 12.95
C VAL A 221 -27.65 -11.75 13.94
N GLU A 222 -28.92 -11.82 13.54
CA GLU A 222 -30.06 -11.54 14.43
C GLU A 222 -30.24 -12.70 15.40
N GLN A 223 -30.33 -12.38 16.68
CA GLN A 223 -30.55 -13.33 17.77
C GLN A 223 -32.06 -13.57 17.96
N SER A 224 -32.43 -14.61 18.71
CA SER A 224 -33.82 -14.98 18.97
C SER A 224 -34.61 -13.90 19.77
N ASP A 225 -33.91 -13.02 20.46
CA ASP A 225 -34.46 -11.88 21.21
C ASP A 225 -34.55 -10.60 20.37
N GLY A 226 -34.26 -10.66 19.05
CA GLY A 226 -34.26 -9.52 18.13
C GLY A 226 -33.04 -8.63 18.22
N SER A 227 -32.06 -8.93 19.10
CA SER A 227 -30.78 -8.21 19.16
C SER A 227 -29.86 -8.60 18.00
N TYR A 228 -28.98 -7.69 17.60
CA TYR A 228 -27.95 -7.96 16.58
C TYR A 228 -26.61 -8.31 17.23
N SER A 229 -26.03 -9.43 16.81
CA SER A 229 -24.61 -9.68 16.97
C SER A 229 -23.89 -9.30 15.68
N ILE A 230 -22.84 -8.49 15.80
CA ILE A 230 -22.11 -7.95 14.65
C ILE A 230 -20.69 -8.49 14.67
N PHE A 231 -20.30 -9.05 13.54
CA PHE A 231 -18.95 -9.55 13.27
C PHE A 231 -18.34 -8.71 12.15
N ILE A 232 -17.10 -8.28 12.33
CA ILE A 232 -16.35 -7.51 11.35
C ILE A 232 -15.30 -8.36 10.63
N GLY A 233 -14.95 -7.95 9.41
CA GLY A 233 -13.97 -8.65 8.59
C GLY A 233 -14.33 -10.11 8.36
N THR A 234 -13.42 -11.03 8.66
CA THR A 234 -13.60 -12.48 8.48
C THR A 234 -14.26 -13.19 9.67
N GLY A 235 -14.81 -12.46 10.64
CA GLY A 235 -15.58 -13.02 11.76
C GLY A 235 -15.18 -12.54 13.16
N GLN A 236 -14.50 -11.41 13.28
CA GLN A 236 -14.15 -10.80 14.56
C GLN A 236 -15.39 -10.18 15.19
N SER A 237 -15.71 -10.55 16.45
CA SER A 237 -16.88 -10.00 17.17
C SER A 237 -16.69 -8.52 17.49
N LEU A 238 -17.62 -7.65 17.05
CA LEU A 238 -17.64 -6.24 17.44
C LEU A 238 -18.75 -5.96 18.46
N VAL A 239 -19.95 -6.53 18.23
CA VAL A 239 -21.09 -6.39 19.15
C VAL A 239 -21.70 -7.76 19.38
N VAL A 240 -22.01 -8.10 20.63
CA VAL A 240 -22.77 -9.31 21.00
C VAL A 240 -23.86 -8.89 21.98
N GLY A 241 -25.12 -8.94 21.51
CA GLY A 241 -26.26 -8.38 22.25
C GLY A 241 -26.04 -6.88 22.54
N SER A 242 -26.03 -6.49 23.83
CA SER A 242 -25.79 -5.10 24.25
C SER A 242 -24.32 -4.77 24.50
N THR A 243 -23.41 -5.74 24.38
CA THR A 243 -21.98 -5.56 24.68
C THR A 243 -21.21 -5.27 23.41
N ALA A 244 -20.50 -4.13 23.37
CA ALA A 244 -19.57 -3.77 22.31
C ALA A 244 -18.12 -4.02 22.75
N PHE A 245 -17.31 -4.62 21.86
CA PHE A 245 -15.86 -4.81 22.03
C PHE A 245 -15.13 -3.64 21.41
N GLN A 246 -14.09 -3.16 22.10
CA GLN A 246 -13.31 -2.01 21.62
C GLN A 246 -12.07 -2.47 20.84
N LEU A 247 -11.81 -1.79 19.75
CA LEU A 247 -10.58 -1.87 18.97
C LEU A 247 -9.64 -0.73 19.36
N ALA A 248 -8.35 -0.97 19.27
CA ALA A 248 -7.34 0.08 19.37
C ALA A 248 -6.22 -0.13 18.35
N THR A 249 -5.54 0.95 18.01
CA THR A 249 -4.31 0.92 17.25
C THR A 249 -3.11 0.87 18.18
N THR A 250 -2.07 0.16 17.79
CA THR A 250 -0.78 0.08 18.50
C THR A 250 0.35 0.00 17.49
N ALA A 251 1.54 0.49 17.85
CA ALA A 251 2.71 0.32 16.98
C ALA A 251 3.02 -1.18 16.80
N SER A 252 3.35 -1.56 15.57
CA SER A 252 3.73 -2.95 15.28
C SER A 252 5.02 -3.33 16.01
N PRO A 253 5.09 -4.50 16.65
CA PRO A 253 6.33 -4.98 17.26
C PRO A 253 7.49 -5.13 16.29
N ALA A 254 7.20 -5.37 15.01
CA ALA A 254 8.20 -5.57 13.96
C ALA A 254 8.55 -4.29 13.18
N ASP A 255 7.63 -3.30 13.13
CA ASP A 255 7.81 -2.03 12.42
C ASP A 255 7.12 -0.89 13.17
N PRO A 256 7.85 -0.12 14.00
CA PRO A 256 7.25 0.95 14.81
C PRO A 256 6.55 2.07 14.02
N GLN A 257 6.86 2.24 12.73
CA GLN A 257 6.19 3.22 11.85
C GLN A 257 4.82 2.73 11.36
N ARG A 258 4.48 1.46 11.63
CA ARG A 258 3.25 0.82 11.21
C ARG A 258 2.32 0.63 12.38
N LEU A 259 1.05 0.99 12.23
CA LEU A 259 0.00 0.72 13.20
C LEU A 259 -0.63 -0.65 12.96
N GLU A 260 -0.72 -1.47 13.98
CA GLU A 260 -1.53 -2.68 14.03
C GLU A 260 -2.85 -2.40 14.76
N ILE A 261 -3.90 -3.13 14.38
CA ILE A 261 -5.22 -3.02 15.01
C ILE A 261 -5.43 -4.25 15.90
N GLY A 262 -5.96 -4.07 17.08
CA GLY A 262 -6.24 -5.16 18.00
C GLY A 262 -7.41 -4.88 18.92
N TYR A 263 -7.84 -5.93 19.66
CA TYR A 263 -8.82 -5.79 20.71
C TYR A 263 -8.22 -5.25 22.01
N VAL A 264 -8.95 -4.35 22.66
CA VAL A 264 -8.62 -3.91 24.00
C VAL A 264 -9.12 -4.95 25.01
N THR A 265 -8.19 -5.60 25.71
CA THR A 265 -8.49 -6.63 26.72
C THR A 265 -7.62 -6.40 27.95
N GLY A 266 -8.24 -6.09 29.10
CA GLY A 266 -7.51 -5.89 30.35
C GLY A 266 -6.46 -4.78 30.30
N GLY A 267 -6.68 -3.73 29.50
CA GLY A 267 -5.72 -2.63 29.33
C GLY A 267 -4.62 -2.88 28.29
N ASN A 268 -4.55 -4.07 27.70
CA ASN A 268 -3.62 -4.42 26.63
C ASN A 268 -4.34 -4.52 25.27
N THR A 269 -3.63 -4.21 24.19
CA THR A 269 -4.13 -4.42 22.83
C THR A 269 -3.65 -5.77 22.32
N LEU A 270 -4.59 -6.69 22.03
CA LEU A 270 -4.32 -7.99 21.43
C LEU A 270 -4.44 -7.86 19.90
N PRO A 271 -3.35 -7.94 19.13
CA PRO A 271 -3.38 -7.70 17.69
C PRO A 271 -4.31 -8.65 16.94
N ILE A 272 -5.07 -8.11 16.01
CA ILE A 272 -5.87 -8.84 15.02
C ILE A 272 -5.02 -8.95 13.74
N LYS A 273 -5.06 -10.11 13.09
CA LYS A 273 -4.41 -10.25 11.80
C LYS A 273 -5.07 -9.32 10.78
N GLU A 274 -4.32 -8.38 10.19
CA GLU A 274 -4.85 -7.35 9.30
C GLU A 274 -5.61 -7.92 8.10
N SER A 275 -5.16 -9.06 7.55
CA SER A 275 -5.90 -9.77 6.49
C SER A 275 -7.29 -10.25 6.91
N SER A 276 -7.63 -10.15 8.20
CA SER A 276 -8.97 -10.45 8.70
C SER A 276 -9.87 -9.21 8.79
N LEU A 277 -9.35 -8.01 8.55
CA LEU A 277 -10.08 -6.74 8.55
C LEU A 277 -10.20 -6.23 7.10
N ASP A 278 -10.99 -6.95 6.30
CA ASP A 278 -11.24 -6.59 4.91
C ASP A 278 -12.54 -5.77 4.75
N GLY A 279 -12.66 -5.14 3.58
CA GLY A 279 -13.84 -4.34 3.22
C GLY A 279 -13.88 -2.96 3.86
N GLY A 280 -14.70 -2.08 3.30
CA GLY A 280 -14.87 -0.72 3.74
C GLY A 280 -13.60 0.14 3.61
N LYS A 281 -13.65 1.35 4.13
CA LYS A 281 -12.51 2.27 4.10
C LYS A 281 -11.28 1.69 4.77
N LEU A 282 -11.44 1.04 5.92
CA LEU A 282 -10.34 0.44 6.66
C LEU A 282 -9.61 -0.62 5.82
N GLY A 283 -10.37 -1.51 5.15
CA GLY A 283 -9.80 -2.51 4.25
C GLY A 283 -9.00 -1.88 3.09
N GLY A 284 -9.53 -0.80 2.49
CA GLY A 284 -8.84 -0.04 1.43
C GLY A 284 -7.53 0.59 1.90
N LEU A 285 -7.51 1.22 3.08
CA LEU A 285 -6.32 1.82 3.68
C LEU A 285 -5.24 0.76 4.00
N LEU A 286 -5.64 -0.37 4.60
CA LEU A 286 -4.72 -1.46 4.93
C LEU A 286 -4.12 -2.09 3.67
N GLN A 287 -4.93 -2.31 2.64
CA GLN A 287 -4.47 -2.86 1.37
C GLN A 287 -3.47 -1.93 0.68
N PHE A 288 -3.79 -0.63 0.57
CA PHE A 288 -2.89 0.39 0.02
C PHE A 288 -1.56 0.45 0.75
N ARG A 289 -1.59 0.55 2.08
CA ARG A 289 -0.39 0.66 2.91
C ARG A 289 0.53 -0.56 2.77
N ASN A 290 -0.05 -1.76 2.75
CA ASN A 290 0.72 -3.01 2.72
C ASN A 290 1.25 -3.37 1.34
N GLY A 291 0.63 -2.86 0.29
CA GLY A 291 0.99 -3.10 -1.11
C GLY A 291 1.78 -1.94 -1.72
N GLU A 292 1.06 -1.04 -2.37
CA GLU A 292 1.61 -0.09 -3.35
C GLU A 292 2.44 1.02 -2.71
N LEU A 293 2.10 1.47 -1.50
CA LEU A 293 2.90 2.48 -0.81
C LEU A 293 4.31 1.96 -0.51
N ASN A 294 4.42 0.73 0.02
CA ASN A 294 5.71 0.10 0.26
C ASN A 294 6.45 -0.18 -1.06
N ALA A 295 5.75 -0.63 -2.11
CA ALA A 295 6.34 -0.88 -3.42
C ALA A 295 6.90 0.40 -4.05
N ALA A 296 6.20 1.53 -3.93
CA ALA A 296 6.66 2.84 -4.41
C ALA A 296 7.91 3.32 -3.66
N ARG A 297 7.93 3.24 -2.32
CA ARG A 297 9.07 3.62 -1.48
C ARG A 297 10.29 2.75 -1.78
N ASN A 298 10.12 1.45 -1.77
CA ASN A 298 11.20 0.51 -2.06
C ASN A 298 11.71 0.63 -3.50
N GLY A 299 10.81 0.87 -4.47
CA GLY A 299 11.17 1.11 -5.85
C GLY A 299 12.03 2.37 -6.03
N LEU A 300 11.62 3.48 -5.41
CA LEU A 300 12.38 4.74 -5.43
C LEU A 300 13.74 4.57 -4.74
N GLY A 301 13.77 3.91 -3.57
CA GLY A 301 15.00 3.63 -2.84
C GLY A 301 15.95 2.71 -3.60
N ARG A 302 15.43 1.70 -4.31
CA ARG A 302 16.24 0.84 -5.17
C ARG A 302 16.94 1.63 -6.29
N VAL A 303 16.26 2.59 -6.91
CA VAL A 303 16.86 3.45 -7.94
C VAL A 303 17.97 4.30 -7.32
N ALA A 304 17.75 4.91 -6.16
CA ALA A 304 18.73 5.75 -5.47
C ALA A 304 20.00 4.95 -5.06
N ILE A 305 19.81 3.78 -4.41
CA ILE A 305 20.90 2.90 -4.00
C ILE A 305 21.67 2.36 -5.21
N GLY A 306 20.94 1.96 -6.25
CA GLY A 306 21.55 1.44 -7.46
C GLY A 306 22.37 2.50 -8.19
N LEU A 307 21.88 3.74 -8.28
CA LEU A 307 22.64 4.87 -8.80
C LEU A 307 23.90 5.13 -7.95
N ALA A 308 23.72 5.31 -6.64
CA ALA A 308 24.83 5.62 -5.74
C ALA A 308 25.91 4.53 -5.77
N GLY A 309 25.51 3.25 -5.68
CA GLY A 309 26.44 2.14 -5.64
C GLY A 309 27.23 1.95 -6.93
N THR A 310 26.53 1.89 -8.07
CA THR A 310 27.21 1.67 -9.36
C THR A 310 28.03 2.88 -9.79
N PHE A 311 27.60 4.10 -9.45
CA PHE A 311 28.40 5.30 -9.68
C PHE A 311 29.66 5.32 -8.82
N ASN A 312 29.55 4.99 -7.52
CA ASN A 312 30.69 4.89 -6.61
C ASN A 312 31.69 3.81 -7.07
N ASP A 313 31.19 2.65 -7.51
CA ASP A 313 32.04 1.56 -8.00
C ASP A 313 32.92 2.05 -9.17
N GLN A 314 32.33 2.75 -10.13
CA GLN A 314 33.07 3.30 -11.24
C GLN A 314 33.96 4.47 -10.82
N HIS A 315 33.49 5.35 -9.93
CA HIS A 315 34.26 6.51 -9.46
C HIS A 315 35.54 6.09 -8.72
N ARG A 316 35.50 5.01 -7.93
CA ARG A 316 36.67 4.44 -7.23
C ARG A 316 37.72 3.86 -8.15
N LEU A 317 37.39 3.51 -9.38
CA LEU A 317 38.32 3.02 -10.40
C LEU A 317 39.01 4.18 -11.16
N GLY A 318 38.60 5.42 -10.90
CA GLY A 318 39.18 6.63 -11.48
C GLY A 318 40.24 7.28 -10.61
N GLN A 319 40.73 8.42 -11.09
CA GLN A 319 41.71 9.29 -10.44
C GLN A 319 41.22 10.72 -10.42
N ASP A 320 41.38 11.40 -9.28
CA ASP A 320 41.05 12.82 -9.04
C ASP A 320 42.14 13.77 -9.59
N LEU A 321 41.95 15.08 -9.43
CA LEU A 321 42.93 16.08 -9.87
C LEU A 321 44.21 16.09 -9.04
N HIS A 322 44.18 15.53 -7.81
CA HIS A 322 45.39 15.38 -6.96
C HIS A 322 46.18 14.10 -7.25
N GLY A 323 45.72 13.29 -8.19
CA GLY A 323 46.35 12.02 -8.51
C GLY A 323 45.96 10.88 -7.57
N ASN A 324 44.98 11.04 -6.68
CA ASN A 324 44.49 9.98 -5.80
C ASN A 324 43.41 9.16 -6.49
N LEU A 325 43.21 7.91 -6.04
CA LEU A 325 42.08 7.11 -6.47
C LEU A 325 40.77 7.74 -5.95
N GLY A 326 39.69 7.64 -6.74
CA GLY A 326 38.38 8.15 -6.37
C GLY A 326 37.83 7.47 -5.10
N GLY A 327 37.12 8.25 -4.30
CA GLY A 327 36.37 7.80 -3.13
C GLY A 327 34.89 7.53 -3.46
N GLU A 328 34.06 7.60 -2.45
CA GLU A 328 32.60 7.62 -2.63
C GLU A 328 32.15 8.98 -3.13
N PHE A 329 31.37 8.99 -4.19
CA PHE A 329 30.71 10.20 -4.69
C PHE A 329 29.36 10.44 -4.02
N PHE A 330 28.61 9.35 -3.78
CA PHE A 330 27.35 9.37 -3.03
C PHE A 330 27.50 8.51 -1.77
N THR A 331 26.80 8.91 -0.71
CA THR A 331 26.60 8.06 0.47
C THR A 331 25.57 6.98 0.14
N ILE A 332 25.85 5.71 0.46
CA ILE A 332 24.89 4.61 0.28
C ILE A 332 24.25 4.33 1.62
N PRO A 333 22.93 4.53 1.76
CA PRO A 333 22.22 4.19 2.99
C PRO A 333 22.24 2.69 3.29
N SER A 334 22.43 2.35 4.57
CA SER A 334 22.37 0.96 5.02
C SER A 334 20.93 0.43 5.02
N PRO A 335 20.73 -0.87 4.76
CA PRO A 335 19.45 -1.53 4.94
C PRO A 335 18.89 -1.33 6.35
N LEU A 336 17.59 -1.08 6.45
CA LEU A 336 16.92 -1.04 7.75
C LEU A 336 16.66 -2.48 8.22
N VAL A 337 17.16 -2.81 9.41
CA VAL A 337 16.87 -4.08 10.10
C VAL A 337 16.20 -3.77 11.43
N ALA A 338 14.99 -4.25 11.61
CA ALA A 338 14.21 -4.10 12.85
C ALA A 338 13.98 -5.47 13.50
N ALA A 339 14.44 -5.62 14.74
CA ALA A 339 14.13 -6.78 15.55
C ALA A 339 12.71 -6.66 16.13
N SER A 340 11.93 -7.74 16.11
CA SER A 340 10.62 -7.75 16.76
C SER A 340 10.73 -7.52 18.25
N ALA A 341 9.88 -6.65 18.82
CA ALA A 341 9.80 -6.43 20.27
C ALA A 341 9.40 -7.70 21.06
N LYS A 342 8.97 -8.76 20.37
CA LYS A 342 8.66 -10.07 20.96
C LYS A 342 9.85 -11.03 20.99
N ASN A 343 10.99 -10.66 20.41
CA ASN A 343 12.19 -11.49 20.42
C ASN A 343 12.67 -11.73 21.85
N THR A 344 13.12 -12.95 22.09
CA THR A 344 13.66 -13.36 23.40
C THR A 344 15.16 -13.59 23.36
N GLY A 345 15.75 -13.75 22.18
CA GLY A 345 17.19 -13.79 21.96
C GLY A 345 17.85 -12.42 21.97
N SER A 346 19.17 -12.41 21.98
CA SER A 346 19.98 -11.19 21.97
C SER A 346 20.60 -10.89 20.61
N ALA A 347 20.22 -11.62 19.55
CA ALA A 347 20.82 -11.46 18.23
C ALA A 347 20.58 -10.06 17.65
N VAL A 348 21.66 -9.45 17.18
CA VAL A 348 21.64 -8.26 16.32
C VAL A 348 21.95 -8.70 14.90
N VAL A 349 20.95 -8.66 14.04
CA VAL A 349 21.11 -8.95 12.62
C VAL A 349 21.55 -7.69 11.90
N ALA A 350 22.61 -7.79 11.08
CA ALA A 350 23.03 -6.74 10.17
C ALA A 350 22.77 -7.17 8.72
N ALA A 351 22.57 -6.19 7.86
CA ALA A 351 22.37 -6.37 6.44
C ALA A 351 23.23 -5.38 5.67
N ASP A 352 23.96 -5.87 4.66
CA ASP A 352 24.82 -5.08 3.79
C ASP A 352 24.40 -5.29 2.33
N ILE A 353 24.46 -4.23 1.51
CA ILE A 353 24.23 -4.34 0.08
C ILE A 353 25.53 -4.73 -0.59
N THR A 354 25.56 -5.88 -1.22
CA THR A 354 26.74 -6.43 -1.92
C THR A 354 26.54 -6.58 -3.43
N GLY A 355 25.29 -6.38 -3.91
CA GLY A 355 24.99 -6.52 -5.34
C GLY A 355 23.82 -5.64 -5.76
N TYR A 356 24.11 -4.44 -6.24
CA TYR A 356 23.11 -3.43 -6.61
C TYR A 356 22.15 -3.90 -7.71
N SER A 357 22.66 -4.66 -8.67
CA SER A 357 21.86 -5.18 -9.79
C SER A 357 20.80 -6.18 -9.35
N ALA A 358 21.10 -6.99 -8.34
CA ALA A 358 20.21 -8.04 -7.85
C ALA A 358 19.11 -7.53 -6.88
N LEU A 359 19.19 -6.26 -6.45
CA LEU A 359 18.22 -5.69 -5.51
C LEU A 359 16.80 -5.73 -6.06
N THR A 360 15.90 -6.24 -5.23
CA THR A 360 14.46 -6.23 -5.49
C THR A 360 13.75 -5.05 -4.81
N THR A 361 12.46 -4.89 -5.03
CA THR A 361 11.61 -3.93 -4.31
C THR A 361 10.90 -4.57 -3.11
N SER A 362 11.36 -5.75 -2.67
CA SER A 362 10.77 -6.47 -1.56
C SER A 362 11.40 -6.14 -0.22
N ASP A 363 10.56 -6.15 0.81
CA ASP A 363 11.00 -6.33 2.19
C ASP A 363 11.08 -7.83 2.50
N TYR A 364 11.83 -8.19 3.55
CA TYR A 364 12.06 -9.58 3.94
C TYR A 364 11.79 -9.77 5.43
N ARG A 365 11.32 -10.98 5.76
CA ARG A 365 11.18 -11.43 7.13
C ARG A 365 12.15 -12.58 7.37
N LEU A 366 13.08 -12.40 8.28
CA LEU A 366 13.97 -13.44 8.75
C LEU A 366 13.43 -14.01 10.06
N ARG A 367 13.20 -15.31 10.12
CA ARG A 367 12.74 -16.00 11.34
C ARG A 367 13.72 -17.13 11.69
N TYR A 368 14.02 -17.26 12.96
CA TYR A 368 14.81 -18.37 13.49
C TYR A 368 13.88 -19.37 14.21
N ASP A 369 13.96 -20.66 13.88
CA ASP A 369 13.12 -21.71 14.47
C ASP A 369 13.78 -22.47 15.63
N GLY A 370 15.04 -22.13 15.96
CA GLY A 370 15.87 -22.82 16.94
C GLY A 370 16.96 -23.68 16.30
N ALA A 371 16.86 -23.94 14.99
CA ALA A 371 17.84 -24.70 14.21
C ALA A 371 18.22 -23.98 12.89
N ASN A 372 17.23 -23.38 12.22
CA ASN A 372 17.42 -22.78 10.89
C ASN A 372 16.87 -21.35 10.85
N TYR A 373 17.45 -20.56 9.97
CA TYR A 373 16.95 -19.23 9.59
C TYR A 373 16.10 -19.36 8.32
N THR A 374 14.86 -18.94 8.37
CA THR A 374 13.97 -18.86 7.19
C THR A 374 13.80 -17.40 6.80
N LEU A 375 14.28 -17.04 5.61
CA LEU A 375 14.10 -15.72 5.01
C LEU A 375 12.92 -15.78 4.05
N THR A 376 11.87 -15.01 4.32
CA THR A 376 10.68 -14.92 3.46
C THR A 376 10.65 -13.55 2.80
N ARG A 377 10.58 -13.52 1.47
CA ARG A 377 10.33 -12.32 0.68
C ARG A 377 8.85 -11.96 0.80
N LEU A 378 8.53 -10.72 1.22
CA LEU A 378 7.16 -10.37 1.60
C LEU A 378 6.23 -10.09 0.42
N ASN A 379 6.76 -9.73 -0.76
CA ASN A 379 5.94 -9.43 -1.94
C ASN A 379 5.29 -10.67 -2.56
N ASP A 380 5.99 -11.80 -2.59
CA ASP A 380 5.58 -13.03 -3.27
C ASP A 380 5.52 -14.27 -2.35
N GLY A 381 5.93 -14.10 -1.08
CA GLY A 381 5.93 -15.17 -0.09
C GLY A 381 7.01 -16.24 -0.31
N VAL A 382 7.95 -16.04 -1.24
CA VAL A 382 9.03 -16.99 -1.48
C VAL A 382 9.93 -17.06 -0.25
N ALA A 383 10.11 -18.29 0.26
CA ALA A 383 10.92 -18.55 1.45
C ALA A 383 12.17 -19.37 1.11
N GLN A 384 13.29 -18.99 1.72
CA GLN A 384 14.57 -19.72 1.65
C GLN A 384 15.03 -20.04 3.08
N THR A 385 15.52 -21.25 3.30
CA THR A 385 15.94 -21.72 4.63
C THR A 385 17.44 -22.01 4.63
N PHE A 386 18.11 -21.54 5.67
CA PHE A 386 19.57 -21.65 5.85
C PHE A 386 19.89 -22.16 7.25
N ALA A 387 20.89 -23.04 7.36
CA ALA A 387 21.35 -23.50 8.67
C ALA A 387 22.12 -22.43 9.43
N THR A 388 22.85 -21.55 8.71
CA THR A 388 23.71 -20.52 9.31
C THR A 388 23.69 -19.23 8.50
N LEU A 389 24.04 -18.11 9.15
CA LEU A 389 24.44 -16.86 8.52
C LEU A 389 25.97 -16.72 8.62
N PRO A 390 26.66 -15.98 7.72
CA PRO A 390 26.11 -15.07 6.72
C PRO A 390 25.56 -15.77 5.47
N GLN A 391 24.55 -15.13 4.84
CA GLN A 391 23.97 -15.52 3.55
C GLN A 391 23.73 -14.29 2.69
N THR A 392 23.82 -14.45 1.37
CA THR A 392 23.50 -13.37 0.42
C THR A 392 22.30 -13.78 -0.42
N VAL A 393 21.24 -12.97 -0.38
CA VAL A 393 20.01 -13.17 -1.14
C VAL A 393 19.62 -11.84 -1.79
N ASP A 394 19.30 -11.87 -3.08
CA ASP A 394 18.88 -10.70 -3.85
C ASP A 394 19.83 -9.49 -3.70
N GLY A 395 21.15 -9.73 -3.62
CA GLY A 395 22.15 -8.68 -3.47
C GLY A 395 22.32 -8.12 -2.06
N VAL A 396 21.62 -8.70 -1.06
CA VAL A 396 21.71 -8.33 0.35
C VAL A 396 22.39 -9.44 1.13
N ARG A 397 23.50 -9.11 1.78
CA ARG A 397 24.21 -10.01 2.69
C ARG A 397 23.69 -9.83 4.09
N LEU A 398 23.20 -10.92 4.69
CA LEU A 398 22.69 -10.96 6.06
C LEU A 398 23.70 -11.66 6.95
N ASN A 399 23.98 -11.09 8.11
CA ASN A 399 24.89 -11.67 9.12
C ASN A 399 24.39 -11.38 10.55
N ILE A 400 24.86 -12.17 11.50
CA ILE A 400 24.71 -11.87 12.94
C ILE A 400 25.90 -10.99 13.35
N ALA A 401 25.63 -9.71 13.63
CA ALA A 401 26.66 -8.78 14.08
C ALA A 401 27.09 -9.06 15.52
N SER A 402 26.13 -9.45 16.39
CA SER A 402 26.39 -9.83 17.77
C SER A 402 25.22 -10.62 18.36
N GLY A 403 25.46 -11.27 19.51
CA GLY A 403 24.44 -12.01 20.25
C GLY A 403 24.05 -13.35 19.62
N THR A 404 22.95 -13.93 20.11
CA THR A 404 22.41 -15.22 19.66
C THR A 404 20.90 -15.14 19.48
N ALA A 405 20.39 -15.72 18.41
CA ALA A 405 18.96 -15.82 18.18
C ALA A 405 18.34 -16.95 19.03
N ALA A 406 17.13 -16.71 19.52
CA ALA A 406 16.31 -17.73 20.17
C ALA A 406 15.18 -18.22 19.25
N ALA A 407 14.67 -19.41 19.50
CA ALA A 407 13.58 -19.98 18.69
C ALA A 407 12.35 -19.07 18.72
N GLY A 408 11.88 -18.68 17.55
CA GLY A 408 10.74 -17.77 17.38
C GLY A 408 11.12 -16.31 17.13
N ASP A 409 12.42 -15.96 17.25
CA ASP A 409 12.88 -14.61 16.94
C ASP A 409 12.63 -14.25 15.49
N GLU A 410 12.23 -13.00 15.26
CA GLU A 410 11.84 -12.47 13.96
C GLU A 410 12.50 -11.09 13.72
N PHE A 411 12.96 -10.86 12.50
CA PHE A 411 13.59 -9.62 12.08
C PHE A 411 12.98 -9.19 10.75
N LEU A 412 12.54 -7.93 10.67
CA LEU A 412 12.12 -7.28 9.43
C LEU A 412 13.35 -6.63 8.79
N ILE A 413 13.62 -6.95 7.53
CA ILE A 413 14.73 -6.41 6.75
C ILE A 413 14.16 -5.65 5.57
N ARG A 414 14.50 -4.37 5.47
CA ARG A 414 14.03 -3.45 4.44
C ARG A 414 15.23 -2.85 3.72
N PRO A 415 15.74 -3.52 2.67
CA PRO A 415 17.01 -3.16 2.06
C PRO A 415 17.03 -1.79 1.40
N THR A 416 15.90 -1.36 0.83
CA THR A 416 15.84 -0.20 -0.06
C THR A 416 15.03 0.96 0.50
N ILE A 417 14.31 0.78 1.61
CA ILE A 417 13.35 1.77 2.13
C ILE A 417 13.98 3.14 2.42
N ASN A 418 15.21 3.16 2.94
CA ASN A 418 15.94 4.37 3.29
C ASN A 418 16.69 4.99 2.09
N GLY A 419 16.74 4.27 0.96
CA GLY A 419 17.60 4.64 -0.18
C GLY A 419 17.36 6.05 -0.69
N ALA A 420 16.11 6.43 -0.91
CA ALA A 420 15.77 7.75 -1.43
C ALA A 420 15.83 8.87 -0.39
N GLY A 421 15.52 8.55 0.88
CA GLY A 421 15.50 9.56 1.95
C GLY A 421 16.87 9.91 2.51
N GLN A 422 17.83 8.98 2.42
CA GLN A 422 19.16 9.13 3.05
C GLN A 422 20.33 9.15 2.06
N ILE A 423 20.07 9.15 0.76
CA ILE A 423 21.13 9.38 -0.23
C ILE A 423 21.64 10.82 -0.08
N GLU A 424 22.98 10.98 -0.14
CA GLU A 424 23.66 12.28 -0.06
C GLU A 424 24.84 12.31 -1.02
N VAL A 425 25.29 13.52 -1.38
CA VAL A 425 26.57 13.70 -2.08
C VAL A 425 27.68 13.68 -1.04
N ALA A 426 28.59 12.70 -1.15
CA ALA A 426 29.66 12.49 -0.16
C ALA A 426 30.84 13.45 -0.31
N ILE A 427 31.04 14.01 -1.50
CA ILE A 427 32.13 14.95 -1.81
C ILE A 427 31.63 16.38 -1.84
N GLN A 428 32.46 17.31 -1.35
CA GLN A 428 32.18 18.76 -1.39
C GLN A 428 33.20 19.53 -2.22
N ASP A 429 34.36 18.93 -2.45
CA ASP A 429 35.44 19.49 -3.24
C ASP A 429 35.37 18.95 -4.67
N THR A 430 35.31 19.86 -5.63
CA THR A 430 35.26 19.52 -7.07
C THR A 430 36.49 18.79 -7.56
N ASP A 431 37.67 18.99 -6.90
CA ASP A 431 38.92 18.36 -7.28
C ASP A 431 38.92 16.87 -7.01
N LEU A 432 38.05 16.38 -6.09
CA LEU A 432 37.88 14.97 -5.77
C LEU A 432 37.07 14.16 -6.80
N ILE A 433 36.49 14.80 -7.81
CA ILE A 433 35.79 14.10 -8.88
C ILE A 433 36.79 13.33 -9.75
N ALA A 434 36.69 11.98 -9.72
CA ALA A 434 37.69 11.09 -10.35
C ALA A 434 37.34 10.79 -11.81
N VAL A 435 37.65 11.69 -12.71
CA VAL A 435 37.33 11.54 -14.16
C VAL A 435 38.51 10.99 -14.97
N ALA A 436 39.73 11.04 -14.47
CA ALA A 436 40.92 10.48 -15.12
C ALA A 436 41.04 8.96 -14.86
N ALA A 437 41.73 8.23 -15.73
CA ALA A 437 42.20 6.90 -15.42
C ALA A 437 43.50 6.96 -14.60
N PRO A 438 43.68 6.08 -13.57
CA PRO A 438 44.85 6.12 -12.70
C PRO A 438 46.13 5.59 -13.35
N ILE A 439 46.01 4.96 -14.51
CA ILE A 439 47.14 4.37 -15.25
C ILE A 439 47.33 5.03 -16.62
N ARG A 440 48.57 5.04 -17.07
CA ARG A 440 48.98 5.47 -18.43
C ARG A 440 49.92 4.44 -19.03
N THR A 441 49.72 4.18 -20.31
CA THR A 441 50.61 3.31 -21.10
C THR A 441 51.55 4.16 -21.94
N ASP A 442 52.75 3.67 -22.16
CA ASP A 442 53.75 4.30 -23.00
C ASP A 442 54.44 3.27 -23.91
N ALA A 443 54.83 3.72 -25.10
CA ALA A 443 55.59 2.96 -26.08
C ALA A 443 56.73 3.85 -26.59
N PRO A 444 57.97 3.60 -26.16
CA PRO A 444 59.13 4.40 -26.56
C PRO A 444 59.30 4.49 -28.09
N LEU A 445 59.70 5.66 -28.55
CA LEU A 445 60.01 5.89 -29.99
C LEU A 445 61.14 5.03 -30.52
N ALA A 446 61.97 4.44 -29.63
CA ALA A 446 63.04 3.53 -29.96
C ALA A 446 62.56 2.14 -30.41
N ASN A 447 61.27 1.81 -30.18
CA ASN A 447 60.68 0.56 -30.64
C ASN A 447 60.75 0.46 -32.18
N THR A 448 61.19 -0.69 -32.67
CA THR A 448 61.41 -0.92 -34.10
C THR A 448 60.33 -1.78 -34.77
N GLY A 449 59.48 -2.41 -33.99
CA GLY A 449 58.31 -3.18 -34.41
C GLY A 449 57.11 -2.30 -34.70
N THR A 450 56.00 -2.95 -35.03
CA THR A 450 54.71 -2.29 -35.27
C THR A 450 53.74 -2.41 -34.06
N GLY A 451 54.30 -2.87 -32.93
CA GLY A 451 53.51 -3.03 -31.70
C GLY A 451 52.87 -1.73 -31.23
N ARG A 452 51.58 -1.79 -30.85
CA ARG A 452 50.82 -0.68 -30.27
C ARG A 452 50.11 -1.17 -29.01
N ILE A 453 50.30 -0.49 -27.92
CA ILE A 453 49.62 -0.77 -26.66
C ILE A 453 48.35 0.10 -26.54
N SER A 454 47.27 -0.50 -26.04
CA SER A 454 46.03 0.24 -25.72
C SER A 454 46.24 1.16 -24.49
N ALA A 455 45.32 2.11 -24.28
CA ALA A 455 45.36 2.99 -23.11
C ALA A 455 45.19 2.25 -21.76
N GLY A 456 44.73 1.00 -21.80
CA GLY A 456 44.43 0.18 -20.63
C GLY A 456 43.15 0.54 -19.90
N SER A 457 42.63 -0.41 -19.18
CA SER A 457 41.46 -0.27 -18.29
C SER A 457 41.80 -0.76 -16.90
N VAL A 458 41.21 -0.18 -15.87
CA VAL A 458 41.26 -0.69 -14.49
C VAL A 458 40.21 -1.79 -14.35
N ASP A 459 40.61 -2.88 -13.69
CA ASP A 459 39.73 -4.05 -13.54
C ASP A 459 38.72 -3.81 -12.41
N ALA A 460 37.44 -4.11 -12.69
CA ALA A 460 36.37 -4.13 -11.71
C ALA A 460 36.27 -5.51 -11.02
N PRO A 461 35.71 -5.64 -9.83
CA PRO A 461 35.09 -4.58 -9.01
C PRO A 461 36.13 -3.84 -8.14
N PRO A 462 35.79 -2.65 -7.59
CA PRO A 462 36.61 -2.02 -6.56
C PRO A 462 36.60 -2.86 -5.26
N PRO A 463 37.64 -2.70 -4.36
CA PRO A 463 38.70 -1.70 -4.45
C PRO A 463 39.76 -2.08 -5.48
N PRO A 464 40.40 -1.07 -6.13
CA PRO A 464 41.51 -1.34 -7.03
C PRO A 464 42.64 -2.09 -6.36
N ASN A 465 43.42 -2.85 -7.17
CA ASN A 465 44.60 -3.56 -6.67
C ASN A 465 45.58 -2.55 -6.03
N PRO A 466 46.17 -2.85 -4.86
CA PRO A 466 47.16 -1.98 -4.20
C PRO A 466 48.36 -1.63 -5.07
N ASN A 467 48.76 -2.51 -6.00
CA ASN A 467 49.86 -2.29 -6.93
C ASN A 467 49.45 -1.65 -8.26
N LEU A 468 48.19 -1.13 -8.38
CA LEU A 468 47.64 -0.60 -9.63
C LEU A 468 48.54 0.44 -10.29
N LYS A 469 49.19 1.31 -9.52
CA LYS A 469 50.05 2.39 -9.98
C LYS A 469 51.54 2.03 -10.04
N GLU A 470 51.92 0.80 -9.65
CA GLU A 470 53.30 0.36 -9.73
C GLU A 470 53.72 0.22 -11.19
N PRO A 471 54.87 0.79 -11.59
CA PRO A 471 55.37 0.69 -12.96
C PRO A 471 55.64 -0.76 -13.38
N VAL A 472 55.12 -1.12 -14.56
CA VAL A 472 55.33 -2.44 -15.18
C VAL A 472 55.85 -2.22 -16.59
N THR A 473 56.89 -2.97 -16.97
CA THR A 473 57.48 -2.92 -18.30
C THR A 473 57.45 -4.30 -18.95
N PHE A 474 56.96 -4.35 -20.17
CA PHE A 474 57.05 -5.49 -21.07
C PHE A 474 58.29 -5.31 -21.97
N THR A 475 59.18 -6.29 -22.01
CA THR A 475 60.35 -6.31 -22.90
C THR A 475 60.23 -7.49 -23.85
N PHE A 476 60.10 -7.25 -25.13
CA PHE A 476 59.98 -8.31 -26.14
C PHE A 476 61.30 -9.00 -26.40
N THR A 477 61.31 -10.32 -26.22
CA THR A 477 62.47 -11.19 -26.52
C THR A 477 62.36 -11.78 -27.92
N SER A 478 61.15 -11.88 -28.48
CA SER A 478 60.86 -12.26 -29.86
C SER A 478 59.57 -11.60 -30.35
N ALA A 479 59.13 -11.86 -31.59
CA ALA A 479 57.83 -11.40 -32.08
C ALA A 479 56.62 -12.04 -31.35
N THR A 480 56.84 -13.11 -30.58
CA THR A 480 55.80 -13.91 -29.94
C THR A 480 56.01 -14.15 -28.45
N THR A 481 57.12 -13.61 -27.89
CA THR A 481 57.44 -13.76 -26.45
C THR A 481 57.96 -12.46 -25.88
N PHE A 482 57.63 -12.21 -24.61
CA PHE A 482 58.08 -11.06 -23.85
C PHE A 482 58.29 -11.41 -22.37
N ASP A 483 59.14 -10.63 -21.72
CA ASP A 483 59.38 -10.65 -20.28
C ASP A 483 58.63 -9.51 -19.62
N VAL A 484 58.19 -9.71 -18.41
CA VAL A 484 57.53 -8.69 -17.60
C VAL A 484 58.43 -8.33 -16.42
N SER A 485 58.60 -7.05 -16.17
CA SER A 485 59.30 -6.55 -15.00
C SER A 485 58.45 -5.48 -14.30
N GLY A 486 58.36 -5.54 -12.97
CA GLY A 486 57.62 -4.59 -12.16
C GLY A 486 57.15 -5.16 -10.83
N ASN A 487 57.02 -4.29 -9.85
CA ASN A 487 56.52 -4.68 -8.53
C ASN A 487 55.09 -5.27 -8.62
N GLY A 488 54.84 -6.33 -7.87
CA GLY A 488 53.53 -7.00 -7.83
C GLY A 488 53.25 -7.97 -8.99
N THR A 489 54.11 -8.02 -10.03
CA THR A 489 53.91 -8.88 -11.22
C THR A 489 54.45 -10.29 -11.08
N GLY A 490 55.39 -10.52 -10.15
CA GLY A 490 56.16 -11.77 -10.05
C GLY A 490 57.25 -11.89 -11.10
N ASN A 491 57.46 -10.89 -11.96
CA ASN A 491 58.50 -10.81 -13.00
C ASN A 491 58.57 -12.06 -13.90
N PRO A 492 57.47 -12.52 -14.52
CA PRO A 492 57.50 -13.68 -15.39
C PRO A 492 58.33 -13.41 -16.67
N SER A 493 59.07 -14.42 -17.13
CA SER A 493 59.82 -14.37 -18.37
C SER A 493 59.27 -15.34 -19.41
N GLY A 494 59.50 -15.02 -20.71
CA GLY A 494 59.08 -15.88 -21.81
C GLY A 494 57.54 -15.98 -21.98
N MET A 495 56.78 -14.99 -21.53
CA MET A 495 55.34 -14.96 -21.71
C MET A 495 54.98 -14.97 -23.18
N THR A 496 54.02 -15.83 -23.56
CA THR A 496 53.54 -15.91 -24.94
C THR A 496 52.72 -14.68 -25.29
N PHE A 497 53.05 -14.05 -26.41
CA PHE A 497 52.31 -12.92 -26.97
C PHE A 497 51.43 -13.36 -28.14
N THR A 498 50.16 -12.96 -28.10
CA THR A 498 49.23 -13.03 -29.23
C THR A 498 48.64 -11.63 -29.45
N SER A 499 48.79 -11.11 -30.67
CA SER A 499 48.30 -9.78 -31.02
C SER A 499 46.79 -9.64 -30.75
N GLY A 500 46.37 -8.62 -29.98
CA GLY A 500 44.98 -8.36 -29.62
C GLY A 500 44.47 -9.13 -28.39
N SER A 501 45.27 -10.06 -27.83
CA SER A 501 44.91 -10.75 -26.59
C SER A 501 45.08 -9.82 -25.37
N PRO A 502 44.20 -9.91 -24.36
CA PRO A 502 44.36 -9.13 -23.13
C PRO A 502 45.56 -9.60 -22.31
N ILE A 503 46.27 -8.66 -21.71
CA ILE A 503 47.36 -8.87 -20.78
C ILE A 503 47.00 -8.13 -19.49
N SER A 504 46.87 -8.85 -18.37
CA SER A 504 46.42 -8.30 -17.08
C SER A 504 47.50 -8.49 -16.01
N PHE A 505 47.83 -7.41 -15.30
CA PHE A 505 48.67 -7.39 -14.11
C PHE A 505 48.19 -6.29 -13.16
N ASN A 506 48.47 -6.37 -11.91
CA ASN A 506 48.24 -5.32 -10.91
C ASN A 506 46.83 -4.66 -10.95
N GLY A 507 45.80 -5.39 -11.40
CA GLY A 507 44.42 -4.86 -11.44
C GLY A 507 44.14 -3.93 -12.63
N TRP A 508 44.92 -4.03 -13.67
CA TRP A 508 44.64 -3.40 -14.97
C TRP A 508 44.80 -4.42 -16.10
N THR A 509 44.12 -4.14 -17.20
CA THR A 509 44.15 -4.92 -18.43
C THR A 509 44.50 -4.02 -19.62
N VAL A 510 45.47 -4.44 -20.40
CA VAL A 510 45.86 -3.80 -21.67
C VAL A 510 45.79 -4.80 -22.81
N THR A 511 45.65 -4.31 -24.03
CA THR A 511 45.82 -5.09 -25.27
C THR A 511 47.00 -4.53 -26.05
N LEU A 512 47.81 -5.41 -26.60
CA LEU A 512 48.88 -5.04 -27.49
C LEU A 512 48.62 -5.63 -28.87
N THR A 513 48.68 -4.81 -29.88
CA THR A 513 48.39 -5.20 -31.28
C THR A 513 49.64 -4.97 -32.15
N GLY A 514 49.70 -5.60 -33.31
CA GLY A 514 50.86 -5.50 -34.22
C GLY A 514 51.89 -6.59 -34.03
N ILE A 515 53.09 -6.36 -34.52
CA ILE A 515 54.22 -7.30 -34.49
C ILE A 515 55.38 -6.57 -33.81
N PRO A 516 55.62 -6.79 -32.50
CA PRO A 516 56.79 -6.28 -31.81
C PRO A 516 58.05 -6.98 -32.29
N LYS A 517 59.21 -6.35 -32.08
CA LYS A 517 60.51 -6.94 -32.34
C LYS A 517 61.29 -7.15 -31.04
N PRO A 518 62.33 -8.04 -31.04
CA PRO A 518 63.18 -8.17 -29.91
C PRO A 518 63.79 -6.83 -29.49
N GLY A 519 63.71 -6.50 -28.20
CA GLY A 519 64.17 -5.22 -27.64
C GLY A 519 63.12 -4.13 -27.57
N ASP A 520 61.93 -4.32 -28.21
CA ASP A 520 60.82 -3.38 -28.05
C ASP A 520 60.30 -3.44 -26.62
N THR A 521 59.98 -2.27 -26.07
CA THR A 521 59.46 -2.15 -24.72
C THR A 521 58.13 -1.41 -24.71
N PHE A 522 57.24 -1.81 -23.79
CA PHE A 522 55.99 -1.12 -23.51
C PHE A 522 55.86 -1.00 -21.99
N SER A 523 55.47 0.16 -21.51
CA SER A 523 55.32 0.37 -20.08
C SER A 523 53.91 0.80 -19.69
N ILE A 524 53.53 0.41 -18.50
CA ILE A 524 52.29 0.84 -17.82
C ILE A 524 52.74 1.43 -16.49
N GLY A 525 52.29 2.64 -16.16
CA GLY A 525 52.66 3.32 -14.93
C GLY A 525 51.57 4.30 -14.47
N PRO A 526 51.84 5.06 -13.39
CA PRO A 526 50.91 6.04 -12.86
C PRO A 526 50.62 7.15 -13.87
N ASN A 527 49.41 7.68 -13.84
CA ASN A 527 48.97 8.81 -14.66
C ASN A 527 49.19 10.13 -13.92
N ASP A 528 50.46 10.50 -13.65
CA ASP A 528 50.85 11.66 -12.82
C ASP A 528 50.38 13.02 -13.36
N ASN A 529 50.13 13.15 -14.66
CA ASN A 529 49.68 14.35 -15.34
C ASN A 529 48.27 14.20 -15.94
N GLY A 530 47.42 13.45 -15.28
CA GLY A 530 46.09 13.05 -15.78
C GLY A 530 45.01 14.13 -15.75
N THR A 531 45.34 15.43 -15.54
CA THR A 531 44.34 16.51 -15.39
C THR A 531 43.45 16.73 -16.62
N THR A 532 43.87 16.31 -17.81
CA THR A 532 43.10 16.36 -19.05
C THR A 532 42.58 15.00 -19.49
N ASP A 533 42.87 13.95 -18.72
CA ASP A 533 42.37 12.59 -18.99
C ASP A 533 40.88 12.47 -18.58
N ASN A 534 40.07 11.93 -19.47
CA ASN A 534 38.63 11.80 -19.27
C ASN A 534 38.13 10.36 -19.35
N ARG A 535 39.02 9.37 -19.39
CA ARG A 535 38.65 7.97 -19.64
C ARG A 535 37.65 7.44 -18.61
N ASN A 536 37.85 7.75 -17.32
CA ASN A 536 36.92 7.35 -16.29
C ASN A 536 35.60 8.18 -16.35
N GLY A 537 35.67 9.47 -16.71
CA GLY A 537 34.51 10.32 -16.93
C GLY A 537 33.57 9.79 -18.02
N LEU A 538 34.15 9.26 -19.11
CA LEU A 538 33.36 8.61 -20.17
C LEU A 538 32.69 7.33 -19.67
N LEU A 539 33.35 6.53 -18.83
CA LEU A 539 32.76 5.33 -18.21
C LEU A 539 31.65 5.70 -17.21
N LEU A 540 31.84 6.76 -16.40
CA LEU A 540 30.79 7.32 -15.53
C LEU A 540 29.57 7.78 -16.35
N GLY A 541 29.80 8.48 -17.45
CA GLY A 541 28.73 8.90 -18.36
C GLY A 541 27.97 7.73 -19.02
N ALA A 542 28.68 6.65 -19.34
CA ALA A 542 28.09 5.44 -19.92
C ALA A 542 27.12 4.73 -18.98
N LEU A 543 27.22 4.92 -17.66
CA LEU A 543 26.30 4.37 -16.67
C LEU A 543 24.84 4.82 -16.89
N GLN A 544 24.63 6.01 -17.48
CA GLN A 544 23.28 6.51 -17.79
C GLN A 544 22.45 5.53 -18.61
N SER A 545 23.09 4.90 -19.58
CA SER A 545 22.43 3.95 -20.50
C SER A 545 22.65 2.48 -20.11
N SER A 546 23.60 2.20 -19.21
CA SER A 546 23.94 0.86 -18.79
C SER A 546 22.83 0.21 -17.98
N ARG A 547 22.50 -1.04 -18.27
CA ARG A 547 21.48 -1.82 -17.57
C ARG A 547 22.07 -2.42 -16.31
N THR A 548 22.15 -1.62 -15.25
CA THR A 548 22.78 -1.99 -13.99
C THR A 548 21.80 -2.39 -12.90
N LEU A 549 20.50 -2.26 -13.13
CA LEU A 549 19.44 -2.52 -12.15
C LEU A 549 18.51 -3.65 -12.59
N ALA A 550 17.70 -4.13 -11.67
CA ALA A 550 16.65 -5.15 -11.90
C ALA A 550 17.21 -6.41 -12.60
N GLY A 551 18.30 -6.98 -12.07
CA GLY A 551 18.94 -8.15 -12.66
C GLY A 551 19.62 -7.87 -14.02
N GLY A 552 20.05 -6.63 -14.27
CA GLY A 552 20.66 -6.24 -15.53
C GLY A 552 19.68 -5.95 -16.66
N THR A 553 18.39 -5.72 -16.35
CA THR A 553 17.35 -5.48 -17.36
C THR A 553 17.01 -4.00 -17.54
N ALA A 554 17.31 -3.15 -16.56
CA ALA A 554 16.96 -1.73 -16.57
C ALA A 554 18.15 -0.81 -16.26
N ASN A 555 18.20 0.35 -16.88
CA ASN A 555 18.99 1.50 -16.43
C ASN A 555 18.21 2.30 -15.38
N TYR A 556 18.77 3.38 -14.82
CA TYR A 556 18.15 4.15 -13.74
C TYR A 556 16.79 4.73 -14.13
N GLN A 557 16.71 5.35 -15.31
CA GLN A 557 15.44 5.92 -15.81
C GLN A 557 14.41 4.83 -16.11
N GLY A 558 14.82 3.70 -16.68
CA GLY A 558 13.96 2.55 -16.93
C GLY A 558 13.42 1.93 -15.64
N ALA A 559 14.27 1.80 -14.61
CA ALA A 559 13.86 1.29 -13.30
C ALA A 559 12.86 2.23 -12.61
N TYR A 560 13.05 3.56 -12.71
CA TYR A 560 12.07 4.54 -12.22
C TYR A 560 10.76 4.48 -13.02
N SER A 561 10.83 4.43 -14.34
CA SER A 561 9.65 4.31 -15.21
C SER A 561 8.83 3.03 -14.92
N GLN A 562 9.48 1.93 -14.52
CA GLN A 562 8.76 0.73 -14.08
C GLN A 562 7.91 1.00 -12.83
N VAL A 563 8.43 1.76 -11.86
CA VAL A 563 7.67 2.14 -10.65
C VAL A 563 6.48 3.01 -11.03
N VAL A 564 6.71 4.06 -11.83
CA VAL A 564 5.63 4.96 -12.30
C VAL A 564 4.56 4.19 -13.08
N SER A 565 4.98 3.29 -13.98
CA SER A 565 4.03 2.48 -14.78
C SER A 565 3.23 1.50 -13.92
N LEU A 566 3.85 0.89 -12.91
CA LEU A 566 3.17 -0.01 -11.98
C LEU A 566 2.05 0.74 -11.24
N ILE A 567 2.38 1.91 -10.68
CA ILE A 567 1.44 2.76 -9.95
C ILE A 567 0.33 3.27 -10.87
N GLY A 568 0.66 3.84 -12.04
CA GLY A 568 -0.32 4.37 -12.99
C GLY A 568 -1.27 3.31 -13.56
N ASN A 569 -0.76 2.09 -13.83
CA ASN A 569 -1.61 0.99 -14.28
C ASN A 569 -2.57 0.54 -13.17
N LYS A 570 -2.09 0.45 -11.91
CA LYS A 570 -2.94 0.09 -10.77
C LYS A 570 -3.98 1.17 -10.47
N THR A 571 -3.61 2.44 -10.57
CA THR A 571 -4.54 3.57 -10.42
C THR A 571 -5.66 3.50 -11.45
N ARG A 572 -5.33 3.23 -12.72
CA ARG A 572 -6.33 3.09 -13.79
C ARG A 572 -7.24 1.86 -13.60
N GLU A 573 -6.67 0.73 -13.18
CA GLU A 573 -7.45 -0.46 -12.83
C GLU A 573 -8.46 -0.16 -11.73
N LEU A 574 -8.02 0.55 -10.68
CA LEU A 574 -8.87 0.94 -9.56
C LEU A 574 -9.94 1.95 -9.95
N ASP A 575 -9.65 2.92 -10.83
CA ASP A 575 -10.62 3.88 -11.35
C ASP A 575 -11.80 3.17 -12.04
N VAL A 576 -11.48 2.24 -12.94
CA VAL A 576 -12.49 1.45 -13.65
C VAL A 576 -13.29 0.56 -12.70
N THR A 577 -12.62 -0.12 -11.76
CA THR A 577 -13.27 -1.05 -10.83
C THR A 577 -14.14 -0.32 -9.81
N SER A 578 -13.65 0.80 -9.25
CA SER A 578 -14.40 1.66 -8.33
C SER A 578 -15.64 2.23 -9.00
N SER A 579 -15.51 2.74 -10.24
CA SER A 579 -16.65 3.26 -11.02
C SER A 579 -17.70 2.17 -11.28
N ALA A 580 -17.28 0.95 -11.63
CA ALA A 580 -18.19 -0.17 -11.84
C ALA A 580 -18.88 -0.57 -10.53
N GLN A 581 -18.16 -0.62 -9.41
CA GLN A 581 -18.73 -0.97 -8.11
C GLN A 581 -19.70 0.09 -7.60
N SER A 582 -19.41 1.38 -7.82
CA SER A 582 -20.34 2.48 -7.49
C SER A 582 -21.65 2.39 -8.29
N ALA A 583 -21.58 1.97 -9.56
CA ALA A 583 -22.77 1.71 -10.37
C ALA A 583 -23.60 0.52 -9.81
N LEU A 584 -22.93 -0.56 -9.40
CA LEU A 584 -23.58 -1.71 -8.76
C LEU A 584 -24.24 -1.32 -7.43
N LEU A 585 -23.57 -0.50 -6.62
CA LEU A 585 -24.14 0.04 -5.37
C LEU A 585 -25.40 0.85 -5.67
N SER A 586 -25.36 1.75 -6.65
CA SER A 586 -26.52 2.57 -7.04
C SER A 586 -27.67 1.70 -7.51
N GLN A 587 -27.41 0.65 -8.28
CA GLN A 587 -28.42 -0.31 -8.73
C GLN A 587 -29.03 -1.08 -7.54
N ALA A 588 -28.22 -1.57 -6.62
CA ALA A 588 -28.70 -2.29 -5.43
C ALA A 588 -29.56 -1.38 -4.54
N GLN A 589 -29.17 -0.12 -4.36
CA GLN A 589 -29.94 0.88 -3.62
C GLN A 589 -31.28 1.19 -4.30
N ALA A 590 -31.29 1.33 -5.64
CA ALA A 590 -32.55 1.56 -6.39
C ALA A 590 -33.52 0.38 -6.24
N LEU A 591 -33.02 -0.87 -6.28
CA LEU A 591 -33.82 -2.06 -6.04
C LEU A 591 -34.41 -2.10 -4.61
N GLN A 592 -33.59 -1.79 -3.61
CA GLN A 592 -34.03 -1.71 -2.22
C GLN A 592 -35.09 -0.62 -2.04
N GLN A 593 -34.88 0.58 -2.59
CA GLN A 593 -35.82 1.69 -2.50
C GLN A 593 -37.14 1.41 -3.22
N SER A 594 -37.12 0.69 -4.34
CA SER A 594 -38.34 0.33 -5.07
C SER A 594 -39.26 -0.58 -4.27
N GLU A 595 -38.73 -1.40 -3.35
CA GLU A 595 -39.52 -2.29 -2.49
C GLU A 595 -39.83 -1.65 -1.13
N SER A 596 -38.80 -1.12 -0.46
CA SER A 596 -38.85 -0.69 0.94
C SER A 596 -39.04 0.83 1.10
N GLY A 597 -38.86 1.61 0.04
CA GLY A 597 -38.97 3.06 0.04
C GLY A 597 -40.40 3.57 0.13
N VAL A 598 -40.55 4.82 0.55
CA VAL A 598 -41.85 5.51 0.58
C VAL A 598 -42.12 6.12 -0.80
N ASN A 599 -43.18 5.66 -1.45
CA ASN A 599 -43.71 6.29 -2.65
C ASN A 599 -44.84 7.26 -2.24
N LEU A 600 -44.65 8.58 -2.43
CA LEU A 600 -45.56 9.60 -2.01
C LEU A 600 -46.95 9.49 -2.69
N ASP A 601 -47.00 9.03 -3.95
CA ASP A 601 -48.27 8.84 -4.68
C ASP A 601 -49.08 7.67 -4.10
N GLU A 602 -48.38 6.57 -3.75
CA GLU A 602 -49.02 5.43 -3.09
C GLU A 602 -49.53 5.81 -1.70
N GLU A 603 -48.75 6.56 -0.92
CA GLU A 603 -49.16 6.98 0.41
C GLU A 603 -50.31 8.02 0.34
N ALA A 604 -50.33 8.91 -0.66
CA ALA A 604 -51.46 9.80 -0.91
C ALA A 604 -52.75 9.01 -1.24
N ALA A 605 -52.64 7.97 -2.07
CA ALA A 605 -53.75 7.07 -2.36
C ALA A 605 -54.20 6.30 -1.10
N ASN A 606 -53.26 5.83 -0.26
CA ASN A 606 -53.55 5.18 1.01
C ASN A 606 -54.25 6.13 2.00
N LEU A 607 -53.78 7.37 2.11
CA LEU A 607 -54.45 8.40 2.95
C LEU A 607 -55.87 8.61 2.53
N MET A 608 -56.15 8.77 1.22
CA MET A 608 -57.51 8.90 0.72
C MET A 608 -58.36 7.66 1.01
N ARG A 609 -57.83 6.48 0.82
CA ARG A 609 -58.49 5.20 1.11
C ARG A 609 -58.86 5.07 2.58
N TYR A 610 -57.93 5.35 3.48
CA TYR A 610 -58.17 5.29 4.93
C TYR A 610 -59.10 6.40 5.39
N GLN A 611 -59.05 7.61 4.81
CA GLN A 611 -60.02 8.69 5.07
C GLN A 611 -61.43 8.28 4.69
N GLN A 612 -61.61 7.67 3.52
CA GLN A 612 -62.92 7.16 3.09
C GLN A 612 -63.40 6.03 4.00
N ALA A 613 -62.52 5.10 4.38
CA ALA A 613 -62.86 4.03 5.32
C ALA A 613 -63.28 4.58 6.70
N TYR A 614 -62.56 5.61 7.18
CA TYR A 614 -62.90 6.31 8.43
C TYR A 614 -64.25 6.94 8.38
N LEU A 615 -64.60 7.67 7.29
CA LEU A 615 -65.91 8.29 7.07
C LEU A 615 -67.00 7.22 6.95
N ALA A 616 -66.76 6.11 6.27
CA ALA A 616 -67.75 5.01 6.16
C ALA A 616 -68.00 4.35 7.53
N ALA A 617 -66.96 4.07 8.32
CA ALA A 617 -67.07 3.52 9.67
C ALA A 617 -67.83 4.47 10.62
N SER A 618 -67.54 5.78 10.54
CA SER A 618 -68.30 6.80 11.29
C SER A 618 -69.80 6.78 10.95
N LYS A 619 -70.14 6.57 9.66
CA LYS A 619 -71.54 6.46 9.21
C LYS A 619 -72.23 5.21 9.76
N VAL A 620 -71.49 4.07 9.81
CA VAL A 620 -71.98 2.83 10.44
C VAL A 620 -72.32 3.06 11.92
N ILE A 621 -71.42 3.75 12.65
CA ILE A 621 -71.62 4.08 14.06
C ILE A 621 -72.84 5.00 14.24
N GLN A 622 -73.05 6.04 13.39
CA GLN A 622 -74.22 6.92 13.41
C GLN A 622 -75.47 6.11 13.19
N THR A 623 -75.53 5.21 12.22
CA THR A 623 -76.67 4.34 11.94
C THR A 623 -76.94 3.39 13.11
N ALA A 624 -75.90 2.83 13.74
CA ALA A 624 -76.02 1.98 14.92
C ALA A 624 -76.66 2.77 16.11
N ASN A 625 -76.23 4.02 16.32
CA ASN A 625 -76.80 4.89 17.34
C ASN A 625 -78.30 5.20 17.05
N GLN A 626 -78.66 5.55 15.80
CA GLN A 626 -80.07 5.76 15.41
C GLN A 626 -80.91 4.51 15.61
N MET A 627 -80.39 3.33 15.30
CA MET A 627 -81.11 2.07 15.57
C MET A 627 -81.29 1.80 17.08
N PHE A 628 -80.25 2.18 17.88
CA PHE A 628 -80.34 2.05 19.33
C PHE A 628 -81.38 3.01 19.93
N ASP A 629 -81.38 4.27 19.50
CA ASP A 629 -82.37 5.28 19.92
C ASP A 629 -83.76 4.84 19.54
N ALA A 630 -84.02 4.35 18.32
CA ALA A 630 -85.31 3.82 17.87
C ALA A 630 -85.78 2.61 18.71
N LEU A 631 -84.81 1.75 19.16
CA LEU A 631 -85.13 0.64 20.06
C LEU A 631 -85.56 1.13 21.48
N LEU A 632 -84.87 2.17 21.97
CA LEU A 632 -85.22 2.78 23.27
C LEU A 632 -86.56 3.46 23.23
N ASP A 633 -86.93 4.12 22.12
CA ASP A 633 -88.23 4.74 21.92
C ASP A 633 -89.38 3.72 21.84
N ILE A 634 -89.14 2.51 21.35
CA ILE A 634 -90.11 1.40 21.33
C ILE A 634 -90.29 0.77 22.71
N THR A 635 -89.30 0.89 23.62
CA THR A 635 -89.35 0.31 24.98
C THR A 635 -89.84 1.30 26.05
N ARG A 636 -90.09 2.55 25.68
CA ARG A 636 -90.79 3.57 26.47
C ARG A 636 -92.29 3.55 26.13
#